data_af9e4f4fb958935f969de2a89d65ae29
#
_entry.id   af9e4f4fb958935f969de2a89d65ae29
#
_cell.length_a   1.000
_cell.length_b   1.000
_cell.length_c   1.000
_cell.angle_alpha   90.00
_cell.angle_beta   90.00
_cell.angle_gamma   90.00
#
_symmetry.space_group_name_H-M   'P 1'
#
loop_
_entity.id
_entity.type
_entity.pdbx_description
1 polymer ?
#
loop_
_entity_poly.entity_id
_entity_poly.type
_entity_poly.pdbx_seq_one_letter_code
_entity_poly.pdbx_strand_id
1 'polypeptide(L)'
;MSKIQTLRGMNDIHPKQVKEWSYVEEVIKSVVESYGYEEIRFPVVEKTELYTRSNEAADIVTKEMYTFSDKSGESISLRPEGTAGCVRAAIDNDLLRTDKPRLWYSGPMFRYERPQKGRSRQFHQFSAEVFGLSSPEIDAELIMISARLWKKLGIFEGLRLEINNLGDEQTRKSYSKALVDFLTKFSKELDEEAIRKLTENPLRILDSKSPAIQEILKDAPLIEDFTNQDSKNYQANLLEILDEMGIGYKVNPRLVRGLDYYNQTVFEWKTDLLGSQDTLLGGGRYDDLVEELGGKPCPAIGFSIGLERLILLLNQEDKIKLETNLDIYFICFSESTAQEAIICAEKLKDKIPSLSIKTNLGLESAGSQFKKADKSGAKIALLCLLYTSDAADEGLG
;
A
#
# COMPACT_ATOMS: atom_id res chain seq x y z
N MET A 1 13.60 28.00 23.19
CA MET A 1 13.22 26.57 23.12
C MET A 1 13.58 26.02 21.76
N SER A 2 14.19 24.85 21.70
CA SER A 2 14.47 24.16 20.41
C SER A 2 13.17 23.70 19.77
N LYS A 3 13.09 23.77 18.44
CA LYS A 3 11.92 23.28 17.69
C LYS A 3 11.83 21.74 17.84
N ILE A 4 10.68 21.25 18.26
CA ILE A 4 10.39 19.81 18.28
C ILE A 4 10.21 19.34 16.83
N GLN A 5 10.92 18.28 16.46
CA GLN A 5 10.86 17.68 15.12
C GLN A 5 10.21 16.31 15.19
N THR A 6 9.71 15.83 14.04
CA THR A 6 9.23 14.45 13.88
C THR A 6 10.36 13.45 14.09
N LEU A 7 9.99 12.20 14.38
CA LEU A 7 10.96 11.10 14.47
C LEU A 7 11.55 10.81 13.06
N ARG A 8 12.81 10.42 13.03
CA ARG A 8 13.48 10.07 11.77
C ARG A 8 12.76 8.93 11.06
N GLY A 9 12.34 9.18 9.84
CA GLY A 9 11.61 8.19 9.02
C GLY A 9 10.11 8.14 9.29
N MET A 10 9.57 9.08 10.08
CA MET A 10 8.14 9.31 10.24
C MET A 10 7.85 10.72 9.71
N ASN A 11 7.09 10.81 8.64
CA ASN A 11 6.91 12.06 7.89
C ASN A 11 5.48 12.57 8.00
N ASP A 12 5.32 13.90 8.12
CA ASP A 12 4.01 14.54 7.97
C ASP A 12 3.60 14.52 6.48
N ILE A 13 2.33 14.26 6.22
CA ILE A 13 1.72 14.41 4.90
C ILE A 13 0.90 15.71 4.93
N HIS A 14 1.41 16.76 4.29
CA HIS A 14 0.78 18.08 4.35
C HIS A 14 -0.31 18.26 3.27
N PRO A 15 -1.18 19.30 3.37
CA PRO A 15 -2.44 19.41 2.60
C PRO A 15 -2.31 19.25 1.07
N LYS A 16 -1.20 19.68 0.48
CA LYS A 16 -0.99 19.50 -0.97
C LYS A 16 -0.79 18.02 -1.31
N GLN A 17 0.02 17.31 -0.52
CA GLN A 17 0.27 15.87 -0.69
C GLN A 17 -0.97 15.05 -0.38
N VAL A 18 -1.75 15.42 0.67
CA VAL A 18 -2.99 14.70 1.02
C VAL A 18 -3.95 14.62 -0.17
N LYS A 19 -4.03 15.64 -1.02
CA LYS A 19 -4.87 15.58 -2.23
C LYS A 19 -4.42 14.48 -3.20
N GLU A 20 -3.11 14.32 -3.38
CA GLU A 20 -2.54 13.26 -4.21
C GLU A 20 -2.85 11.87 -3.62
N TRP A 21 -2.72 11.76 -2.30
CA TRP A 21 -3.04 10.55 -1.55
C TRP A 21 -4.52 10.17 -1.69
N SER A 22 -5.42 11.10 -1.39
CA SER A 22 -6.87 10.88 -1.48
C SER A 22 -7.30 10.46 -2.90
N TYR A 23 -6.70 11.05 -3.93
CA TYR A 23 -6.97 10.65 -5.31
C TYR A 23 -6.57 9.18 -5.56
N VAL A 24 -5.36 8.79 -5.13
CA VAL A 24 -4.86 7.43 -5.33
C VAL A 24 -5.68 6.42 -4.53
N GLU A 25 -5.97 6.72 -3.26
CA GLU A 25 -6.78 5.88 -2.39
C GLU A 25 -8.20 5.67 -2.94
N GLU A 26 -8.83 6.73 -3.46
CA GLU A 26 -10.17 6.65 -4.08
C GLU A 26 -10.15 5.78 -5.35
N VAL A 27 -9.12 5.93 -6.19
CA VAL A 27 -8.97 5.08 -7.38
C VAL A 27 -8.82 3.62 -7.00
N ILE A 28 -7.96 3.29 -6.02
CA ILE A 28 -7.75 1.91 -5.56
C ILE A 28 -9.05 1.35 -4.99
N LYS A 29 -9.67 2.08 -4.04
CA LYS A 29 -10.95 1.73 -3.43
C LYS A 29 -12.01 1.42 -4.48
N SER A 30 -12.21 2.32 -5.44
CA SER A 30 -13.23 2.14 -6.49
C SER A 30 -12.99 0.91 -7.35
N VAL A 31 -11.73 0.50 -7.55
CA VAL A 31 -11.40 -0.73 -8.30
C VAL A 31 -11.74 -1.96 -7.47
N VAL A 32 -11.24 -2.07 -6.23
CA VAL A 32 -11.45 -3.29 -5.43
C VAL A 32 -12.92 -3.49 -5.04
N GLU A 33 -13.64 -2.41 -4.72
CA GLU A 33 -15.08 -2.47 -4.44
C GLU A 33 -15.91 -2.91 -5.65
N SER A 34 -15.45 -2.62 -6.88
CA SER A 34 -16.11 -3.11 -8.10
C SER A 34 -16.02 -4.63 -8.29
N TYR A 35 -15.15 -5.31 -7.53
CA TYR A 35 -15.04 -6.77 -7.46
C TYR A 35 -15.72 -7.36 -6.20
N GLY A 36 -16.45 -6.53 -5.44
CA GLY A 36 -17.18 -6.96 -4.26
C GLY A 36 -16.31 -7.10 -3.00
N TYR A 37 -15.17 -6.42 -2.94
CA TYR A 37 -14.36 -6.37 -1.72
C TYR A 37 -14.95 -5.36 -0.74
N GLU A 38 -14.98 -5.72 0.55
CA GLU A 38 -15.49 -4.91 1.63
C GLU A 38 -14.37 -4.39 2.53
N GLU A 39 -14.52 -3.16 3.03
CA GLU A 39 -13.53 -2.56 3.92
C GLU A 39 -13.56 -3.22 5.30
N ILE A 40 -12.38 -3.58 5.82
CA ILE A 40 -12.17 -3.97 7.20
C ILE A 40 -11.18 -3.04 7.88
N ARG A 41 -11.43 -2.70 9.15
CA ARG A 41 -10.50 -1.92 9.99
C ARG A 41 -10.18 -2.68 11.25
N PHE A 42 -8.92 -2.71 11.63
CA PHE A 42 -8.42 -3.38 12.81
C PHE A 42 -7.32 -2.53 13.48
N PRO A 43 -6.98 -2.82 14.76
CA PRO A 43 -6.04 -2.02 15.53
C PRO A 43 -4.66 -1.86 14.87
N VAL A 44 -4.01 -0.75 15.19
CA VAL A 44 -2.62 -0.47 14.80
C VAL A 44 -1.64 -1.12 15.77
N VAL A 45 -2.07 -1.31 17.02
CA VAL A 45 -1.30 -1.97 18.08
C VAL A 45 -1.92 -3.34 18.33
N GLU A 46 -1.10 -4.36 18.28
CA GLU A 46 -1.48 -5.76 18.47
C GLU A 46 -0.54 -6.44 19.47
N LYS A 47 -0.93 -7.63 19.96
CA LYS A 47 0.01 -8.47 20.72
C LYS A 47 1.20 -8.85 19.84
N THR A 48 2.39 -8.79 20.40
CA THR A 48 3.62 -9.16 19.68
C THR A 48 3.54 -10.58 19.14
N GLU A 49 2.90 -11.48 19.88
CA GLU A 49 2.69 -12.88 19.51
C GLU A 49 2.00 -13.06 18.15
N LEU A 50 1.10 -12.14 17.75
CA LEU A 50 0.42 -12.18 16.46
C LEU A 50 1.40 -12.27 15.29
N TYR A 51 2.50 -11.53 15.38
CA TYR A 51 3.50 -11.45 14.31
C TYR A 51 4.60 -12.47 14.45
N THR A 52 4.98 -12.84 15.69
CA THR A 52 6.04 -13.81 15.91
C THR A 52 5.62 -15.24 15.60
N ARG A 53 4.34 -15.57 15.82
CA ARG A 53 3.82 -16.94 15.62
C ARG A 53 3.92 -17.41 14.16
N SER A 54 3.71 -16.52 13.20
CA SER A 54 3.68 -16.84 11.76
C SER A 54 4.95 -16.45 10.99
N ASN A 55 5.90 -15.75 11.65
CA ASN A 55 7.06 -15.16 10.97
C ASN A 55 8.31 -15.15 11.86
N GLU A 56 8.59 -16.23 12.59
CA GLU A 56 9.68 -16.27 13.58
C GLU A 56 11.06 -15.86 13.02
N ALA A 57 11.37 -16.26 11.80
CA ALA A 57 12.65 -15.97 11.17
C ALA A 57 12.64 -14.69 10.33
N ALA A 58 11.48 -14.03 10.14
CA ALA A 58 11.38 -12.84 9.30
C ALA A 58 12.17 -11.64 9.85
N ASP A 59 13.00 -10.99 9.02
CA ASP A 59 13.69 -9.77 9.40
C ASP A 59 12.73 -8.68 9.92
N ILE A 60 11.53 -8.64 9.38
CA ILE A 60 10.43 -7.79 9.86
C ILE A 60 10.18 -8.00 11.35
N VAL A 61 10.15 -9.25 11.81
CA VAL A 61 9.85 -9.61 13.20
C VAL A 61 11.11 -9.48 14.07
N THR A 62 12.24 -10.03 13.61
CA THR A 62 13.46 -10.11 14.42
C THR A 62 14.21 -8.81 14.56
N LYS A 63 14.08 -7.86 13.58
CA LYS A 63 14.90 -6.64 13.53
C LYS A 63 14.10 -5.34 13.39
N GLU A 64 12.89 -5.39 12.83
CA GLU A 64 12.22 -4.17 12.35
C GLU A 64 10.96 -3.82 13.13
N MET A 65 10.41 -4.70 13.97
CA MET A 65 9.23 -4.41 14.78
C MET A 65 9.49 -3.34 15.84
N TYR A 66 8.50 -2.44 16.00
CA TYR A 66 8.38 -1.58 17.16
C TYR A 66 7.64 -2.32 18.26
N THR A 67 8.36 -2.88 19.20
CA THR A 67 7.83 -3.67 20.33
C THR A 67 8.07 -2.96 21.65
N PHE A 68 7.07 -2.96 22.52
CA PHE A 68 7.14 -2.36 23.85
C PHE A 68 6.16 -3.06 24.81
N SER A 69 6.34 -2.85 26.10
CA SER A 69 5.39 -3.36 27.10
C SER A 69 4.30 -2.33 27.36
N ASP A 70 3.06 -2.78 27.49
CA ASP A 70 1.99 -1.95 28.01
C ASP A 70 2.10 -1.75 29.53
N LYS A 71 1.15 -1.03 30.15
CA LYS A 71 1.15 -0.78 31.59
C LYS A 71 0.94 -2.03 32.43
N SER A 72 0.38 -3.09 31.88
CA SER A 72 0.20 -4.39 32.53
C SER A 72 1.38 -5.33 32.38
N GLY A 73 2.36 -4.95 31.56
CA GLY A 73 3.55 -5.74 31.23
C GLY A 73 3.36 -6.67 30.03
N GLU A 74 2.22 -6.60 29.32
CA GLU A 74 2.00 -7.37 28.10
C GLU A 74 2.87 -6.83 26.95
N SER A 75 3.49 -7.73 26.18
CA SER A 75 4.28 -7.35 25.00
C SER A 75 3.36 -7.04 23.84
N ILE A 76 3.43 -5.80 23.36
CA ILE A 76 2.64 -5.28 22.24
C ILE A 76 3.53 -4.68 21.17
N SER A 77 3.05 -4.63 19.94
CA SER A 77 3.80 -4.11 18.80
C SER A 77 2.94 -3.21 17.93
N LEU A 78 3.56 -2.19 17.34
CA LEU A 78 2.97 -1.51 16.19
C LEU A 78 3.02 -2.47 15.00
N ARG A 79 1.91 -2.60 14.27
CA ARG A 79 1.78 -3.53 13.14
C ARG A 79 2.84 -3.26 12.05
N PRO A 80 3.71 -4.24 11.74
CA PRO A 80 4.72 -4.10 10.70
C PRO A 80 4.18 -4.43 9.30
N GLU A 81 3.02 -5.10 9.25
CA GLU A 81 2.26 -5.50 8.07
C GLU A 81 0.78 -5.66 8.47
N GLY A 82 -0.12 -5.89 7.52
CA GLY A 82 -1.54 -5.91 7.81
C GLY A 82 -2.20 -7.28 7.71
N THR A 83 -1.61 -8.25 7.01
CA THR A 83 -2.25 -9.54 6.74
C THR A 83 -2.56 -10.32 8.01
N ALA A 84 -1.60 -10.46 8.93
CA ALA A 84 -1.83 -11.14 10.21
C ALA A 84 -2.93 -10.47 11.04
N GLY A 85 -2.97 -9.11 11.06
CA GLY A 85 -4.03 -8.35 11.74
C GLY A 85 -5.41 -8.56 11.09
N CYS A 86 -5.48 -8.62 9.77
CA CYS A 86 -6.70 -8.93 9.02
C CYS A 86 -7.19 -10.34 9.32
N VAL A 87 -6.31 -11.34 9.28
CA VAL A 87 -6.62 -12.74 9.61
C VAL A 87 -7.17 -12.86 11.03
N ARG A 88 -6.46 -12.28 12.03
CA ARG A 88 -6.94 -12.28 13.43
C ARG A 88 -8.33 -11.63 13.53
N ALA A 89 -8.54 -10.47 12.89
CA ALA A 89 -9.83 -9.79 12.93
C ALA A 89 -10.94 -10.61 12.27
N ALA A 90 -10.63 -11.31 11.17
CA ALA A 90 -11.59 -12.19 10.50
C ALA A 90 -11.95 -13.42 11.37
N ILE A 91 -11.00 -13.98 12.12
CA ILE A 91 -11.23 -15.07 13.07
C ILE A 91 -12.10 -14.59 14.24
N ASP A 92 -11.71 -13.48 14.89
CA ASP A 92 -12.37 -12.97 16.09
C ASP A 92 -13.83 -12.54 15.84
N ASN A 93 -14.15 -12.15 14.61
CA ASN A 93 -15.50 -11.73 14.22
C ASN A 93 -16.28 -12.82 13.45
N ASP A 94 -15.83 -14.08 13.47
CA ASP A 94 -16.48 -15.22 12.81
C ASP A 94 -16.72 -15.04 11.29
N LEU A 95 -15.98 -14.15 10.62
CA LEU A 95 -16.19 -13.85 9.20
C LEU A 95 -15.84 -15.03 8.28
N LEU A 96 -14.99 -15.95 8.74
CA LEU A 96 -14.53 -17.12 7.99
C LEU A 96 -15.46 -18.33 8.10
N ARG A 97 -16.53 -18.26 8.93
CA ARG A 97 -17.35 -19.42 9.27
C ARG A 97 -18.38 -19.77 8.20
N THR A 98 -19.02 -18.77 7.62
CA THR A 98 -20.16 -18.95 6.70
C THR A 98 -19.88 -18.43 5.32
N ASP A 99 -19.03 -17.41 5.20
CA ASP A 99 -18.75 -16.70 3.96
C ASP A 99 -17.31 -16.92 3.51
N LYS A 100 -17.06 -16.57 2.26
CA LYS A 100 -15.73 -16.51 1.67
C LYS A 100 -15.38 -15.03 1.47
N PRO A 101 -15.02 -14.31 2.55
CA PRO A 101 -14.94 -12.86 2.50
C PRO A 101 -13.81 -12.39 1.60
N ARG A 102 -14.11 -11.32 0.88
CA ARG A 102 -13.16 -10.49 0.13
C ARG A 102 -13.02 -9.19 0.88
N LEU A 103 -11.88 -8.98 1.50
CA LEU A 103 -11.65 -7.85 2.40
C LEU A 103 -10.56 -6.95 1.82
N TRP A 104 -10.70 -5.65 2.06
CA TRP A 104 -9.62 -4.70 1.82
C TRP A 104 -9.43 -3.78 3.03
N TYR A 105 -8.21 -3.30 3.22
CA TYR A 105 -7.88 -2.31 4.25
C TYR A 105 -6.78 -1.39 3.78
N SER A 106 -6.75 -0.19 4.36
CA SER A 106 -5.68 0.78 4.15
C SER A 106 -5.25 1.38 5.50
N GLY A 107 -3.98 1.70 5.64
CA GLY A 107 -3.51 2.38 6.83
C GLY A 107 -2.01 2.30 7.08
N PRO A 108 -1.55 2.93 8.19
CA PRO A 108 -0.14 2.99 8.53
C PRO A 108 0.41 1.65 9.00
N MET A 109 1.65 1.34 8.57
CA MET A 109 2.49 0.24 9.04
C MET A 109 3.80 0.81 9.58
N PHE A 110 4.50 0.03 10.42
CA PHE A 110 5.67 0.54 11.15
C PHE A 110 6.81 -0.48 11.10
N ARG A 111 7.97 -0.06 10.53
CA ARG A 111 9.18 -0.88 10.48
C ARG A 111 10.41 -0.05 10.82
N TYR A 112 11.23 -0.52 11.72
CA TYR A 112 12.49 0.15 12.10
C TYR A 112 13.57 -0.07 11.04
N GLU A 113 13.30 0.41 9.83
CA GLU A 113 14.22 0.33 8.71
C GLU A 113 15.08 1.60 8.56
N ARG A 114 16.14 1.48 7.76
CA ARG A 114 16.91 2.65 7.34
C ARG A 114 16.09 3.45 6.34
N PRO A 115 15.71 4.72 6.66
CA PRO A 115 14.92 5.54 5.74
C PRO A 115 15.67 5.83 4.45
N GLN A 116 14.95 5.71 3.32
CA GLN A 116 15.41 6.04 1.98
C GLN A 116 14.22 6.41 1.09
N LYS A 117 14.46 6.83 -0.15
CA LYS A 117 13.38 7.22 -1.07
C LYS A 117 12.38 6.08 -1.25
N GLY A 118 11.09 6.32 -0.99
CA GLY A 118 10.03 5.30 -1.03
C GLY A 118 10.05 4.26 0.11
N ARG A 119 10.85 4.49 1.19
CA ARG A 119 10.91 3.65 2.37
C ARG A 119 11.03 4.49 3.63
N SER A 120 10.04 4.41 4.49
CA SER A 120 9.91 5.16 5.75
C SER A 120 9.66 4.20 6.91
N ARG A 121 9.90 4.65 8.14
CA ARG A 121 9.61 3.85 9.34
C ARG A 121 8.13 3.77 9.68
N GLN A 122 7.38 4.83 9.36
CA GLN A 122 5.94 4.79 9.21
C GLN A 122 5.63 4.94 7.73
N PHE A 123 4.89 4.01 7.18
CA PHE A 123 4.47 4.00 5.78
C PHE A 123 3.04 3.45 5.69
N HIS A 124 2.39 3.62 4.55
CA HIS A 124 1.02 3.19 4.36
C HIS A 124 0.94 2.05 3.35
N GLN A 125 0.14 1.05 3.68
CA GLN A 125 -0.22 -0.02 2.78
C GLN A 125 -1.72 0.01 2.49
N PHE A 126 -2.04 -0.25 1.23
CA PHE A 126 -3.34 -0.75 0.83
C PHE A 126 -3.20 -2.24 0.56
N SER A 127 -4.15 -3.04 1.06
CA SER A 127 -4.12 -4.50 0.88
C SER A 127 -5.51 -5.04 0.60
N ALA A 128 -5.55 -6.15 -0.15
CA ALA A 128 -6.76 -6.92 -0.42
C ALA A 128 -6.50 -8.39 -0.13
N GLU A 129 -7.43 -9.03 0.59
CA GLU A 129 -7.32 -10.40 1.08
C GLU A 129 -8.59 -11.18 0.76
N VAL A 130 -8.44 -12.44 0.36
CA VAL A 130 -9.55 -13.37 0.09
C VAL A 130 -9.36 -14.63 0.89
N PHE A 131 -10.44 -15.14 1.46
CA PHE A 131 -10.44 -16.32 2.30
C PHE A 131 -11.39 -17.39 1.77
N GLY A 132 -11.06 -18.66 2.02
CA GLY A 132 -11.92 -19.82 1.74
C GLY A 132 -11.99 -20.24 0.28
N LEU A 133 -11.12 -19.71 -0.59
CA LEU A 133 -11.02 -20.06 -2.00
C LEU A 133 -9.62 -20.59 -2.32
N SER A 134 -9.54 -21.80 -2.89
CA SER A 134 -8.28 -22.50 -3.17
C SER A 134 -8.00 -22.71 -4.67
N SER A 135 -8.80 -22.14 -5.56
CA SER A 135 -8.67 -22.34 -6.99
C SER A 135 -7.77 -21.29 -7.68
N PRO A 136 -7.13 -21.60 -8.82
CA PRO A 136 -6.27 -20.65 -9.54
C PRO A 136 -7.01 -19.41 -10.07
N GLU A 137 -8.35 -19.49 -10.23
CA GLU A 137 -9.16 -18.37 -10.71
C GLU A 137 -9.15 -17.20 -9.72
N ILE A 138 -9.09 -17.46 -8.40
CA ILE A 138 -9.02 -16.37 -7.43
C ILE A 138 -7.65 -15.71 -7.41
N ASP A 139 -6.57 -16.47 -7.68
CA ASP A 139 -5.23 -15.91 -7.84
C ASP A 139 -5.18 -15.00 -9.07
N ALA A 140 -5.77 -15.47 -10.18
CA ALA A 140 -5.91 -14.69 -11.39
C ALA A 140 -6.75 -13.42 -11.16
N GLU A 141 -7.86 -13.50 -10.41
CA GLU A 141 -8.70 -12.33 -10.08
C GLU A 141 -7.89 -11.23 -9.37
N LEU A 142 -7.08 -11.59 -8.36
CA LEU A 142 -6.24 -10.61 -7.66
C LEU A 142 -5.19 -9.96 -8.56
N ILE A 143 -4.59 -10.73 -9.47
CA ILE A 143 -3.67 -10.20 -10.47
C ILE A 143 -4.41 -9.30 -11.46
N MET A 144 -5.61 -9.68 -11.92
CA MET A 144 -6.44 -8.86 -12.81
C MET A 144 -6.91 -7.55 -12.15
N ILE A 145 -7.27 -7.59 -10.86
CA ILE A 145 -7.60 -6.38 -10.08
C ILE A 145 -6.41 -5.42 -10.10
N SER A 146 -5.21 -5.93 -9.82
CA SER A 146 -4.00 -5.10 -9.83
C SER A 146 -3.69 -4.55 -11.23
N ALA A 147 -3.80 -5.36 -12.28
CA ALA A 147 -3.61 -4.92 -13.66
C ALA A 147 -4.62 -3.83 -14.07
N ARG A 148 -5.90 -3.98 -13.66
CA ARG A 148 -6.94 -2.96 -13.86
C ARG A 148 -6.61 -1.67 -13.16
N LEU A 149 -6.10 -1.76 -11.92
CA LEU A 149 -5.65 -0.60 -11.16
C LEU A 149 -4.53 0.16 -11.89
N TRP A 150 -3.53 -0.55 -12.38
CA TRP A 150 -2.42 0.06 -13.14
C TRP A 150 -2.89 0.72 -14.44
N LYS A 151 -3.82 0.10 -15.15
CA LYS A 151 -4.46 0.70 -16.35
C LYS A 151 -5.22 1.97 -15.98
N LYS A 152 -5.98 1.97 -14.88
CA LYS A 152 -6.75 3.15 -14.43
C LYS A 152 -5.86 4.29 -13.96
N LEU A 153 -4.70 3.99 -13.37
CA LEU A 153 -3.68 4.97 -12.97
C LEU A 153 -2.75 5.39 -14.13
N GLY A 154 -2.85 4.74 -15.31
CA GLY A 154 -2.06 5.06 -16.50
C GLY A 154 -0.59 4.68 -16.43
N ILE A 155 -0.22 3.66 -15.63
CA ILE A 155 1.16 3.18 -15.44
C ILE A 155 1.38 1.72 -15.85
N PHE A 156 0.38 1.06 -16.41
CA PHE A 156 0.44 -0.38 -16.71
C PHE A 156 1.64 -0.77 -17.58
N GLU A 157 1.92 0.00 -18.64
CA GLU A 157 2.99 -0.29 -19.60
C GLU A 157 4.41 -0.18 -18.99
N GLY A 158 4.56 0.55 -17.89
CA GLY A 158 5.83 0.69 -17.16
C GLY A 158 6.07 -0.37 -16.10
N LEU A 159 5.17 -1.36 -16.00
CA LEU A 159 5.22 -2.40 -14.98
C LEU A 159 5.39 -3.78 -15.60
N ARG A 160 6.12 -4.66 -14.91
CA ARG A 160 6.23 -6.07 -15.25
C ARG A 160 5.74 -6.93 -14.09
N LEU A 161 5.00 -7.97 -14.44
CA LEU A 161 4.52 -8.98 -13.50
C LEU A 161 5.52 -10.12 -13.43
N GLU A 162 6.00 -10.45 -12.24
CA GLU A 162 6.74 -11.67 -11.95
C GLU A 162 5.89 -12.61 -11.10
N ILE A 163 5.88 -13.90 -11.45
CA ILE A 163 5.09 -14.93 -10.77
C ILE A 163 5.98 -16.13 -10.48
N ASN A 164 5.75 -16.78 -9.35
CA ASN A 164 6.33 -18.08 -9.01
C ASN A 164 5.31 -18.95 -8.28
N ASN A 165 5.59 -20.24 -8.18
CA ASN A 165 4.87 -21.18 -7.33
C ASN A 165 5.86 -21.81 -6.33
N LEU A 166 5.63 -21.60 -5.04
CA LEU A 166 6.45 -22.13 -3.96
C LEU A 166 6.09 -23.59 -3.59
N GLY A 167 5.06 -24.14 -4.24
CA GLY A 167 4.57 -25.48 -3.97
C GLY A 167 3.97 -25.66 -2.58
N ASP A 168 3.69 -26.90 -2.25
CA ASP A 168 3.22 -27.32 -0.94
C ASP A 168 4.37 -27.36 0.10
N GLU A 169 4.04 -27.71 1.34
CA GLU A 169 5.00 -27.81 2.42
C GLU A 169 6.14 -28.82 2.11
N GLN A 170 5.82 -29.97 1.49
CA GLN A 170 6.79 -30.97 1.12
C GLN A 170 7.75 -30.47 0.03
N THR A 171 7.26 -29.77 -0.95
CA THR A 171 8.06 -29.08 -1.97
C THR A 171 9.05 -28.13 -1.32
N ARG A 172 8.56 -27.23 -0.45
CA ARG A 172 9.40 -26.23 0.24
C ARG A 172 10.45 -26.87 1.10
N LYS A 173 10.12 -27.94 1.86
CA LYS A 173 11.08 -28.70 2.68
C LYS A 173 12.18 -29.36 1.83
N SER A 174 11.79 -30.02 0.75
CA SER A 174 12.74 -30.72 -0.14
C SER A 174 13.65 -29.72 -0.84
N TYR A 175 13.10 -28.62 -1.34
CA TYR A 175 13.86 -27.56 -1.99
C TYR A 175 14.80 -26.85 -1.01
N SER A 176 14.34 -26.50 0.21
CA SER A 176 15.18 -25.90 1.24
C SER A 176 16.38 -26.76 1.56
N LYS A 177 16.19 -28.09 1.69
CA LYS A 177 17.30 -29.02 1.91
C LYS A 177 18.30 -28.99 0.75
N ALA A 178 17.82 -29.08 -0.48
CA ALA A 178 18.68 -29.05 -1.66
C ALA A 178 19.47 -27.74 -1.78
N LEU A 179 18.82 -26.61 -1.42
CA LEU A 179 19.45 -25.30 -1.41
C LEU A 179 20.55 -25.21 -0.33
N VAL A 180 20.30 -25.73 0.88
CA VAL A 180 21.31 -25.81 1.94
C VAL A 180 22.49 -26.68 1.52
N ASP A 181 22.22 -27.88 0.97
CA ASP A 181 23.26 -28.80 0.48
C ASP A 181 24.11 -28.18 -0.63
N PHE A 182 23.49 -27.38 -1.50
CA PHE A 182 24.19 -26.64 -2.54
C PHE A 182 25.07 -25.54 -1.96
N LEU A 183 24.47 -24.63 -1.16
CA LEU A 183 25.14 -23.42 -0.65
C LEU A 183 26.22 -23.70 0.38
N THR A 184 26.14 -24.83 1.11
CA THR A 184 27.18 -25.25 2.04
C THR A 184 28.54 -25.48 1.35
N LYS A 185 28.53 -25.80 0.05
CA LYS A 185 29.77 -25.96 -0.75
C LYS A 185 30.48 -24.59 -0.94
N PHE A 186 29.75 -23.49 -0.84
CA PHE A 186 30.25 -22.13 -0.98
C PHE A 186 30.34 -21.38 0.37
N SER A 187 30.38 -22.11 1.49
CA SER A 187 30.33 -21.53 2.85
C SER A 187 31.41 -20.47 3.14
N LYS A 188 32.55 -20.52 2.45
CA LYS A 188 33.63 -19.51 2.56
C LYS A 188 33.32 -18.18 1.82
N GLU A 189 32.35 -18.18 0.91
CA GLU A 189 31.97 -17.06 0.06
C GLU A 189 30.70 -16.40 0.57
N LEU A 190 29.99 -17.04 1.53
CA LEU A 190 28.79 -16.51 2.14
C LEU A 190 29.17 -15.53 3.26
N ASP A 191 28.50 -14.37 3.28
CA ASP A 191 28.57 -13.43 4.39
C ASP A 191 27.76 -13.92 5.62
N GLU A 192 27.91 -13.25 6.77
CA GLU A 192 27.26 -13.63 8.03
C GLU A 192 25.72 -13.63 7.90
N GLU A 193 25.15 -12.70 7.09
CA GLU A 193 23.72 -12.64 6.87
C GLU A 193 23.22 -13.84 6.05
N ALA A 194 23.95 -14.22 5.01
CA ALA A 194 23.63 -15.39 4.20
C ALA A 194 23.73 -16.69 5.02
N ILE A 195 24.75 -16.83 5.88
CA ILE A 195 24.90 -17.99 6.78
C ILE A 195 23.72 -18.06 7.76
N ARG A 196 23.30 -16.92 8.34
CA ARG A 196 22.13 -16.87 9.21
C ARG A 196 20.86 -17.30 8.47
N LYS A 197 20.59 -16.71 7.29
CA LYS A 197 19.44 -17.08 6.45
C LYS A 197 19.44 -18.56 6.10
N LEU A 198 20.61 -19.13 5.82
CA LEU A 198 20.75 -20.55 5.51
C LEU A 198 20.31 -21.46 6.67
N THR A 199 20.48 -21.00 7.90
CA THR A 199 20.11 -21.74 9.12
C THR A 199 18.65 -21.54 9.49
N GLU A 200 18.13 -20.30 9.40
CA GLU A 200 16.81 -19.93 9.87
C GLU A 200 15.72 -20.18 8.81
N ASN A 201 15.91 -19.68 7.59
CA ASN A 201 15.02 -19.89 6.44
C ASN A 201 15.81 -19.80 5.13
N PRO A 202 16.26 -20.94 4.56
CA PRO A 202 17.10 -20.99 3.37
C PRO A 202 16.49 -20.28 2.14
N LEU A 203 15.17 -20.28 1.99
CA LEU A 203 14.49 -19.65 0.85
C LEU A 203 14.76 -18.14 0.79
N ARG A 204 14.98 -17.49 1.91
CA ARG A 204 15.27 -16.05 1.98
C ARG A 204 16.60 -15.64 1.36
N ILE A 205 17.49 -16.60 1.15
CA ILE A 205 18.76 -16.34 0.47
C ILE A 205 18.54 -15.92 -1.00
N LEU A 206 17.45 -16.41 -1.60
CA LEU A 206 17.08 -16.10 -2.99
C LEU A 206 16.81 -14.61 -3.21
N ASP A 207 16.37 -13.89 -2.16
CA ASP A 207 16.16 -12.44 -2.18
C ASP A 207 17.44 -11.64 -1.79
N SER A 208 18.60 -12.28 -1.70
CA SER A 208 19.85 -11.57 -1.40
C SER A 208 20.17 -10.56 -2.50
N LYS A 209 20.55 -9.35 -2.11
CA LYS A 209 21.01 -8.30 -3.03
C LYS A 209 22.54 -8.27 -3.18
N SER A 210 23.25 -9.18 -2.53
CA SER A 210 24.69 -9.32 -2.67
C SER A 210 25.05 -9.87 -4.06
N PRO A 211 25.84 -9.14 -4.88
CA PRO A 211 26.23 -9.61 -6.22
C PRO A 211 26.95 -10.97 -6.18
N ALA A 212 27.77 -11.23 -5.15
CA ALA A 212 28.48 -12.50 -4.97
C ALA A 212 27.50 -13.65 -4.75
N ILE A 213 26.49 -13.46 -3.89
CA ILE A 213 25.47 -14.47 -3.63
C ILE A 213 24.61 -14.69 -4.87
N GLN A 214 24.22 -13.63 -5.57
CA GLN A 214 23.45 -13.73 -6.81
C GLN A 214 24.21 -14.51 -7.90
N GLU A 215 25.54 -14.39 -7.96
CA GLU A 215 26.35 -15.19 -8.90
C GLU A 215 26.31 -16.67 -8.54
N ILE A 216 26.49 -17.02 -7.27
CA ILE A 216 26.40 -18.40 -6.79
C ILE A 216 25.00 -18.99 -7.06
N LEU A 217 23.96 -18.19 -6.85
CA LEU A 217 22.57 -18.62 -7.05
C LEU A 217 22.22 -18.93 -8.51
N LYS A 218 23.00 -18.50 -9.49
CA LYS A 218 22.72 -18.85 -10.90
C LYS A 218 22.72 -20.36 -11.13
N ASP A 219 23.59 -21.08 -10.42
CA ASP A 219 23.75 -22.53 -10.53
C ASP A 219 22.99 -23.30 -9.45
N ALA A 220 22.24 -22.60 -8.59
CA ALA A 220 21.45 -23.23 -7.55
C ALA A 220 20.25 -24.00 -8.13
N PRO A 221 19.81 -25.10 -7.47
CA PRO A 221 18.61 -25.82 -7.87
C PRO A 221 17.41 -24.89 -7.93
N LEU A 222 16.43 -25.20 -8.77
CA LEU A 222 15.19 -24.42 -8.92
C LEU A 222 14.05 -25.14 -8.19
N ILE A 223 13.11 -24.36 -7.65
CA ILE A 223 11.98 -24.91 -6.88
C ILE A 223 11.07 -25.79 -7.77
N GLU A 224 10.98 -25.49 -9.05
CA GLU A 224 10.17 -26.23 -10.03
C GLU A 224 10.60 -27.70 -10.17
N ASP A 225 11.88 -28.03 -9.90
CA ASP A 225 12.40 -29.39 -9.93
C ASP A 225 11.84 -30.27 -8.79
N PHE A 226 11.34 -29.63 -7.73
CA PHE A 226 10.78 -30.26 -6.53
C PHE A 226 9.25 -30.19 -6.48
N THR A 227 8.63 -29.39 -7.34
CA THR A 227 7.20 -29.13 -7.37
C THR A 227 6.44 -30.37 -7.88
N ASN A 228 5.40 -30.79 -7.15
CA ASN A 228 4.53 -31.89 -7.53
C ASN A 228 3.64 -31.54 -8.73
N GLN A 229 3.00 -32.57 -9.31
CA GLN A 229 2.19 -32.39 -10.52
C GLN A 229 0.94 -31.50 -10.28
N ASP A 230 0.34 -31.57 -9.10
CA ASP A 230 -0.85 -30.78 -8.79
C ASP A 230 -0.52 -29.28 -8.73
N SER A 231 0.60 -28.91 -8.09
CA SER A 231 1.08 -27.53 -8.07
C SER A 231 1.50 -27.04 -9.47
N LYS A 232 2.06 -27.91 -10.32
CA LYS A 232 2.37 -27.57 -11.72
C LYS A 232 1.11 -27.31 -12.53
N ASN A 233 0.09 -28.17 -12.37
CA ASN A 233 -1.21 -28.00 -13.04
C ASN A 233 -1.91 -26.72 -12.55
N TYR A 234 -1.85 -26.46 -11.25
CA TYR A 234 -2.39 -25.24 -10.67
C TYR A 234 -1.76 -23.98 -11.29
N GLN A 235 -0.45 -23.94 -11.36
CA GLN A 235 0.27 -22.83 -11.98
C GLN A 235 -0.08 -22.71 -13.48
N ALA A 236 -0.13 -23.83 -14.21
CA ALA A 236 -0.48 -23.82 -15.62
C ALA A 236 -1.87 -23.20 -15.87
N ASN A 237 -2.87 -23.59 -15.07
CA ASN A 237 -4.24 -23.04 -15.17
C ASN A 237 -4.26 -21.53 -14.86
N LEU A 238 -3.52 -21.08 -13.83
CA LEU A 238 -3.37 -19.66 -13.55
C LEU A 238 -2.81 -18.89 -14.74
N LEU A 239 -1.71 -19.39 -15.32
CA LEU A 239 -1.04 -18.73 -16.44
C LEU A 239 -1.91 -18.71 -17.70
N GLU A 240 -2.68 -19.78 -17.99
CA GLU A 240 -3.65 -19.83 -19.08
C GLU A 240 -4.70 -18.72 -18.97
N ILE A 241 -5.26 -18.50 -17.77
CA ILE A 241 -6.21 -17.40 -17.54
C ILE A 241 -5.55 -16.03 -17.82
N LEU A 242 -4.32 -15.84 -17.39
CA LEU A 242 -3.61 -14.57 -17.62
C LEU A 242 -3.30 -14.35 -19.11
N ASP A 243 -2.96 -15.41 -19.84
CA ASP A 243 -2.73 -15.37 -21.28
C ASP A 243 -4.01 -15.00 -22.03
N GLU A 244 -5.17 -15.60 -21.68
CA GLU A 244 -6.47 -15.26 -22.25
C GLU A 244 -6.85 -13.79 -21.99
N MET A 245 -6.47 -13.25 -20.82
CA MET A 245 -6.71 -11.86 -20.46
C MET A 245 -5.69 -10.88 -21.04
N GLY A 246 -4.67 -11.36 -21.74
CA GLY A 246 -3.60 -10.55 -22.32
C GLY A 246 -2.73 -9.83 -21.26
N ILE A 247 -2.55 -10.44 -20.09
CA ILE A 247 -1.68 -9.93 -19.04
C ILE A 247 -0.32 -10.59 -19.16
N GLY A 248 0.67 -9.83 -19.66
CA GLY A 248 2.05 -10.31 -19.77
C GLY A 248 2.67 -10.55 -18.39
N TYR A 249 3.38 -11.67 -18.27
CA TYR A 249 4.09 -12.06 -17.04
C TYR A 249 5.44 -12.71 -17.36
N LYS A 250 6.27 -12.80 -16.31
CA LYS A 250 7.51 -13.58 -16.31
C LYS A 250 7.45 -14.59 -15.18
N VAL A 251 7.57 -15.87 -15.46
CA VAL A 251 7.82 -16.87 -14.43
C VAL A 251 9.24 -16.69 -13.93
N ASN A 252 9.36 -16.40 -12.63
CA ASN A 252 10.65 -16.22 -11.97
C ASN A 252 10.81 -17.30 -10.87
N PRO A 253 11.51 -18.40 -11.12
CA PRO A 253 11.63 -19.53 -10.20
C PRO A 253 12.39 -19.18 -8.89
N ARG A 254 12.96 -17.98 -8.82
CA ARG A 254 13.65 -17.45 -7.63
C ARG A 254 12.86 -16.38 -6.90
N LEU A 255 11.67 -16.05 -7.36
CA LEU A 255 10.82 -15.13 -6.64
C LEU A 255 10.33 -15.77 -5.35
N VAL A 256 10.69 -15.17 -4.23
CA VAL A 256 10.21 -15.46 -2.88
C VAL A 256 9.71 -14.18 -2.24
N ARG A 257 8.99 -14.28 -1.12
CA ARG A 257 8.47 -13.13 -0.39
C ARG A 257 9.17 -12.94 0.94
N GLY A 258 9.16 -11.72 1.46
CA GLY A 258 9.82 -11.35 2.71
C GLY A 258 9.14 -11.84 4.00
N LEU A 259 8.07 -12.62 3.91
CA LEU A 259 7.31 -13.18 5.03
C LEU A 259 7.25 -14.71 4.87
N ASP A 260 7.29 -15.44 5.98
CA ASP A 260 7.46 -16.90 5.98
C ASP A 260 6.18 -17.67 5.67
N TYR A 261 5.03 -17.05 5.85
CA TYR A 261 3.72 -17.68 5.69
C TYR A 261 3.30 -17.95 4.23
N TYR A 262 4.05 -17.43 3.25
CA TYR A 262 3.68 -17.63 1.85
C TYR A 262 3.91 -19.07 1.38
N ASN A 263 2.92 -19.57 0.63
CA ASN A 263 2.95 -20.87 -0.05
C ASN A 263 2.36 -20.74 -1.46
N GLN A 264 2.45 -21.81 -2.28
CA GLN A 264 1.88 -21.85 -3.65
C GLN A 264 2.22 -20.58 -4.45
N THR A 265 1.20 -19.91 -5.02
CA THR A 265 1.37 -18.71 -5.86
C THR A 265 1.97 -17.54 -5.08
N VAL A 266 3.02 -16.95 -5.62
CA VAL A 266 3.54 -15.63 -5.22
C VAL A 266 3.73 -14.77 -6.46
N PHE A 267 3.48 -13.47 -6.33
CA PHE A 267 3.60 -12.54 -7.45
C PHE A 267 4.04 -11.14 -7.02
N GLU A 268 4.69 -10.44 -7.93
CA GLU A 268 5.12 -9.05 -7.75
C GLU A 268 4.93 -8.24 -9.02
N TRP A 269 4.42 -7.01 -8.87
CA TRP A 269 4.51 -6.00 -9.90
C TRP A 269 5.72 -5.12 -9.63
N LYS A 270 6.61 -5.04 -10.62
CA LYS A 270 7.89 -4.34 -10.53
C LYS A 270 8.02 -3.25 -11.58
N THR A 271 8.86 -2.25 -11.27
CA THR A 271 9.22 -1.17 -12.20
C THR A 271 10.69 -0.77 -12.04
N ASP A 272 11.35 -0.45 -13.13
CA ASP A 272 12.74 0.02 -13.10
C ASP A 272 12.85 1.50 -12.68
N LEU A 273 11.73 2.23 -12.65
CA LEU A 273 11.69 3.67 -12.35
C LEU A 273 11.93 4.00 -10.87
N LEU A 274 11.81 3.02 -9.97
CA LEU A 274 12.03 3.20 -8.54
C LEU A 274 13.42 2.76 -8.04
N GLY A 275 14.33 2.43 -8.95
CA GLY A 275 15.69 1.98 -8.64
C GLY A 275 15.72 0.64 -7.88
N SER A 276 16.52 0.54 -6.81
CA SER A 276 16.66 -0.71 -6.03
C SER A 276 15.42 -1.14 -5.25
N GLN A 277 14.37 -0.32 -5.23
CA GLN A 277 13.07 -0.59 -4.59
C GLN A 277 11.99 -0.81 -5.65
N ASP A 278 12.25 -1.73 -6.58
CA ASP A 278 11.51 -1.98 -7.80
C ASP A 278 10.10 -2.55 -7.60
N THR A 279 9.82 -3.24 -6.48
CA THR A 279 8.52 -3.83 -6.19
C THR A 279 7.51 -2.76 -5.76
N LEU A 280 6.43 -2.62 -6.51
CA LEU A 280 5.31 -1.71 -6.26
C LEU A 280 4.17 -2.41 -5.50
N LEU A 281 3.85 -3.63 -5.91
CA LEU A 281 2.87 -4.51 -5.28
C LEU A 281 3.48 -5.90 -5.12
N GLY A 282 3.16 -6.53 -4.01
CA GLY A 282 3.52 -7.91 -3.80
C GLY A 282 2.40 -8.68 -3.12
N GLY A 283 2.20 -9.91 -3.55
CA GLY A 283 1.15 -10.78 -3.05
C GLY A 283 1.46 -12.25 -3.17
N GLY A 284 0.51 -13.08 -2.76
CA GLY A 284 0.58 -14.53 -2.85
C GLY A 284 -0.35 -15.25 -1.88
N ARG A 285 -0.35 -16.58 -1.95
CA ARG A 285 -1.10 -17.48 -1.07
C ARG A 285 -0.41 -17.67 0.27
N TYR A 286 -1.24 -17.81 1.29
CA TYR A 286 -0.83 -18.08 2.67
C TYR A 286 -1.87 -18.97 3.37
N ASP A 287 -2.11 -20.16 2.79
CA ASP A 287 -3.20 -21.07 3.16
C ASP A 287 -3.13 -21.59 4.60
N ASP A 288 -1.90 -21.63 5.18
CA ASP A 288 -1.65 -22.16 6.52
C ASP A 288 -1.85 -21.08 7.62
N LEU A 289 -1.79 -19.78 7.27
CA LEU A 289 -1.75 -18.68 8.25
C LEU A 289 -2.98 -18.61 9.16
N VAL A 290 -4.17 -18.90 8.62
CA VAL A 290 -5.41 -18.86 9.43
C VAL A 290 -5.36 -19.89 10.55
N GLU A 291 -4.88 -21.11 10.27
CA GLU A 291 -4.71 -22.17 11.26
C GLU A 291 -3.59 -21.85 12.26
N GLU A 292 -2.46 -21.34 11.80
CA GLU A 292 -1.33 -20.90 12.66
C GLU A 292 -1.77 -19.82 13.65
N LEU A 293 -2.72 -18.95 13.28
CA LEU A 293 -3.27 -17.91 14.15
C LEU A 293 -4.47 -18.38 14.99
N GLY A 294 -4.77 -19.68 14.98
CA GLY A 294 -5.78 -20.31 15.85
C GLY A 294 -7.18 -20.41 15.24
N GLY A 295 -7.34 -20.12 13.94
CA GLY A 295 -8.56 -20.36 13.18
C GLY A 295 -8.68 -21.81 12.71
N LYS A 296 -9.74 -22.13 11.98
CA LYS A 296 -9.87 -23.39 11.24
C LYS A 296 -9.07 -23.28 9.93
N PRO A 297 -8.53 -24.39 9.38
CA PRO A 297 -7.88 -24.38 8.09
C PRO A 297 -8.73 -23.65 7.04
N CYS A 298 -8.16 -22.63 6.42
CA CYS A 298 -8.88 -21.77 5.49
C CYS A 298 -7.89 -21.23 4.45
N PRO A 299 -7.98 -21.64 3.17
CA PRO A 299 -7.15 -21.11 2.13
C PRO A 299 -7.27 -19.60 2.05
N ALA A 300 -6.14 -18.92 1.82
CA ALA A 300 -6.13 -17.47 1.74
C ALA A 300 -5.07 -16.96 0.75
N ILE A 301 -5.41 -15.84 0.12
CA ILE A 301 -4.52 -15.14 -0.80
C ILE A 301 -4.76 -13.65 -0.71
N GLY A 302 -3.71 -12.84 -0.87
CA GLY A 302 -3.84 -11.40 -0.87
C GLY A 302 -2.67 -10.68 -1.52
N PHE A 303 -2.78 -9.37 -1.60
CA PHE A 303 -1.69 -8.50 -2.02
C PHE A 303 -1.64 -7.21 -1.22
N SER A 304 -0.47 -6.59 -1.20
CA SER A 304 -0.25 -5.27 -0.58
C SER A 304 0.47 -4.33 -1.54
N ILE A 305 0.05 -3.05 -1.51
CA ILE A 305 0.65 -1.94 -2.25
C ILE A 305 1.22 -0.94 -1.24
N GLY A 306 2.49 -0.55 -1.41
CA GLY A 306 3.07 0.57 -0.66
C GLY A 306 2.64 1.90 -1.28
N LEU A 307 1.81 2.68 -0.58
CA LEU A 307 1.23 3.91 -1.12
C LEU A 307 2.29 4.98 -1.40
N GLU A 308 3.31 5.12 -0.55
CA GLU A 308 4.40 6.06 -0.77
C GLU A 308 5.14 5.79 -2.10
N ARG A 309 5.37 4.50 -2.43
CA ARG A 309 6.02 4.11 -3.69
C ARG A 309 5.13 4.37 -4.89
N LEU A 310 3.85 4.04 -4.77
CA LEU A 310 2.88 4.27 -5.83
C LEU A 310 2.75 5.76 -6.16
N ILE A 311 2.56 6.61 -5.13
CA ILE A 311 2.47 8.06 -5.31
C ILE A 311 3.76 8.65 -5.87
N LEU A 312 4.92 8.15 -5.41
CA LEU A 312 6.20 8.55 -5.94
C LEU A 312 6.33 8.24 -7.45
N LEU A 313 5.92 7.04 -7.87
CA LEU A 313 5.92 6.64 -9.28
C LEU A 313 4.98 7.50 -10.10
N LEU A 314 3.74 7.68 -9.63
CA LEU A 314 2.72 8.49 -10.31
C LEU A 314 3.16 9.96 -10.49
N ASN A 315 3.84 10.53 -9.50
CA ASN A 315 4.40 11.87 -9.58
C ASN A 315 5.59 11.95 -10.54
N GLN A 316 6.43 10.92 -10.64
CA GLN A 316 7.53 10.87 -11.61
C GLN A 316 7.01 10.79 -13.05
N GLU A 317 5.89 10.10 -13.26
CA GLU A 317 5.25 9.91 -14.57
C GLU A 317 4.19 10.98 -14.90
N ASP A 318 4.04 12.01 -14.05
CA ASP A 318 3.02 13.08 -14.19
C ASP A 318 1.58 12.55 -14.39
N LYS A 319 1.24 11.48 -13.64
CA LYS A 319 -0.07 10.80 -13.75
C LYS A 319 -1.13 11.34 -12.81
N ILE A 320 -0.75 12.07 -11.76
CA ILE A 320 -1.71 12.66 -10.81
C ILE A 320 -2.16 14.02 -11.33
N LYS A 321 -3.38 14.06 -11.85
CA LYS A 321 -4.02 15.31 -12.27
C LYS A 321 -5.06 15.70 -11.24
N LEU A 322 -4.69 16.66 -10.38
CA LEU A 322 -5.60 17.19 -9.36
C LEU A 322 -6.40 18.35 -9.94
N GLU A 323 -7.69 18.23 -9.89
CA GLU A 323 -8.57 19.38 -10.10
C GLU A 323 -8.61 20.26 -8.85
N THR A 324 -8.68 21.56 -9.05
CA THR A 324 -8.93 22.48 -7.95
C THR A 324 -10.41 22.45 -7.61
N ASN A 325 -10.72 22.00 -6.38
CA ASN A 325 -12.11 21.85 -5.94
C ASN A 325 -12.68 23.12 -5.30
N LEU A 326 -12.04 24.27 -5.45
CA LEU A 326 -12.55 25.52 -4.91
C LEU A 326 -13.41 26.22 -5.97
N ASP A 327 -14.71 26.33 -5.70
CA ASP A 327 -15.63 26.96 -6.63
C ASP A 327 -15.58 28.48 -6.50
N ILE A 328 -15.61 29.00 -5.26
CA ILE A 328 -15.72 30.43 -5.01
C ILE A 328 -14.65 30.88 -4.00
N TYR A 329 -13.98 31.99 -4.32
CA TYR A 329 -13.13 32.74 -3.41
C TYR A 329 -13.66 34.13 -3.18
N PHE A 330 -14.05 34.47 -1.93
CA PHE A 330 -14.48 35.81 -1.56
C PHE A 330 -13.29 36.72 -1.24
N ILE A 331 -13.28 37.90 -1.88
CA ILE A 331 -12.34 39.00 -1.63
C ILE A 331 -13.08 40.07 -0.82
N CYS A 332 -12.55 40.43 0.35
CA CYS A 332 -13.19 41.34 1.31
C CYS A 332 -12.26 42.52 1.60
N PHE A 333 -12.78 43.75 1.53
CA PHE A 333 -11.97 44.96 1.69
C PHE A 333 -12.09 45.62 3.05
N SER A 334 -13.07 45.23 3.87
CA SER A 334 -13.33 45.74 5.21
C SER A 334 -13.94 44.69 6.12
N GLU A 335 -14.01 44.93 7.42
CA GLU A 335 -14.64 44.03 8.40
C GLU A 335 -16.12 43.79 8.07
N SER A 336 -16.84 44.85 7.67
CA SER A 336 -18.25 44.74 7.29
C SER A 336 -18.44 43.89 6.04
N THR A 337 -17.60 44.04 5.01
CA THR A 337 -17.68 43.21 3.78
C THR A 337 -17.27 41.77 4.07
N ALA A 338 -16.37 41.52 5.03
CA ALA A 338 -16.01 40.16 5.48
C ALA A 338 -17.20 39.49 6.18
N GLN A 339 -17.94 40.21 7.02
CA GLN A 339 -19.15 39.71 7.67
C GLN A 339 -20.23 39.34 6.67
N GLU A 340 -20.49 40.22 5.69
CA GLU A 340 -21.48 39.95 4.61
C GLU A 340 -21.03 38.73 3.74
N ALA A 341 -19.74 38.62 3.44
CA ALA A 341 -19.21 37.52 2.67
C ALA A 341 -19.45 36.17 3.36
N ILE A 342 -19.23 36.06 4.69
CA ILE A 342 -19.53 34.85 5.45
C ILE A 342 -21.01 34.50 5.38
N ILE A 343 -21.90 35.51 5.59
CA ILE A 343 -23.34 35.27 5.56
C ILE A 343 -23.78 34.83 4.15
N CYS A 344 -23.23 35.48 3.12
CA CYS A 344 -23.51 35.09 1.73
C CYS A 344 -22.99 33.67 1.42
N ALA A 345 -21.77 33.31 1.86
CA ALA A 345 -21.20 32.01 1.65
C ALA A 345 -22.07 30.91 2.27
N GLU A 346 -22.57 31.11 3.49
CA GLU A 346 -23.46 30.14 4.15
C GLU A 346 -24.80 30.00 3.44
N LYS A 347 -25.42 31.13 3.04
CA LYS A 347 -26.66 31.10 2.26
C LYS A 347 -26.49 30.39 0.90
N LEU A 348 -25.30 30.50 0.29
CA LEU A 348 -25.01 29.80 -0.96
C LEU A 348 -24.86 28.29 -0.70
N LYS A 349 -24.17 27.87 0.38
CA LYS A 349 -24.06 26.47 0.78
C LYS A 349 -25.41 25.86 1.16
N ASP A 350 -26.28 26.60 1.82
CA ASP A 350 -27.66 26.15 2.11
C ASP A 350 -28.45 25.80 0.84
N LYS A 351 -28.24 26.59 -0.22
CA LYS A 351 -28.91 26.37 -1.52
C LYS A 351 -28.21 25.33 -2.39
N ILE A 352 -26.88 25.28 -2.32
CA ILE A 352 -26.01 24.40 -3.13
C ILE A 352 -24.96 23.81 -2.22
N PRO A 353 -25.26 22.70 -1.48
CA PRO A 353 -24.38 22.11 -0.49
C PRO A 353 -23.02 21.61 -1.03
N SER A 354 -22.94 21.36 -2.34
CA SER A 354 -21.71 20.90 -3.00
C SER A 354 -20.69 22.02 -3.25
N LEU A 355 -21.05 23.30 -3.08
CA LEU A 355 -20.13 24.41 -3.31
C LEU A 355 -18.98 24.44 -2.29
N SER A 356 -17.75 24.47 -2.80
CA SER A 356 -16.55 24.74 -2.02
C SER A 356 -16.25 26.24 -2.03
N ILE A 357 -16.39 26.89 -0.88
CA ILE A 357 -16.27 28.34 -0.74
C ILE A 357 -15.17 28.69 0.27
N LYS A 358 -14.30 29.62 -0.09
CA LYS A 358 -13.29 30.20 0.79
C LYS A 358 -13.48 31.70 0.90
N THR A 359 -13.61 32.20 2.13
CA THR A 359 -13.70 33.62 2.43
C THR A 359 -12.36 34.14 2.96
N ASN A 360 -11.86 35.24 2.41
CA ASN A 360 -10.67 35.90 2.94
C ASN A 360 -11.02 36.84 4.09
N LEU A 361 -10.67 36.47 5.30
CA LEU A 361 -10.97 37.22 6.51
C LEU A 361 -9.81 38.07 7.02
N GLY A 362 -8.67 38.02 6.32
CA GLY A 362 -7.42 38.62 6.80
C GLY A 362 -7.26 40.11 6.52
N LEU A 363 -8.20 40.77 5.84
CA LEU A 363 -8.20 42.20 5.53
C LEU A 363 -6.89 42.75 4.93
N GLU A 364 -6.22 41.93 4.14
CA GLU A 364 -4.97 42.33 3.49
C GLU A 364 -5.28 43.27 2.31
N SER A 365 -4.21 43.88 1.75
CA SER A 365 -4.37 44.74 0.57
C SER A 365 -5.09 44.03 -0.58
N ALA A 366 -5.85 44.74 -1.37
CA ALA A 366 -6.57 44.23 -2.53
C ALA A 366 -5.67 43.37 -3.45
N GLY A 367 -4.45 43.86 -3.76
CA GLY A 367 -3.50 43.12 -4.59
C GLY A 367 -3.02 41.79 -3.99
N SER A 368 -2.91 41.68 -2.66
CA SER A 368 -2.60 40.45 -1.95
C SER A 368 -3.76 39.46 -2.05
N GLN A 369 -5.00 39.94 -1.88
CA GLN A 369 -6.19 39.10 -1.95
C GLN A 369 -6.45 38.56 -3.36
N PHE A 370 -6.27 39.37 -4.41
CA PHE A 370 -6.35 38.90 -5.79
C PHE A 370 -5.31 37.81 -6.10
N LYS A 371 -4.06 38.02 -5.67
CA LYS A 371 -3.01 36.98 -5.82
C LYS A 371 -3.36 35.68 -5.08
N LYS A 372 -3.99 35.79 -3.90
CA LYS A 372 -4.43 34.60 -3.14
C LYS A 372 -5.60 33.90 -3.82
N ALA A 373 -6.56 34.67 -4.40
CA ALA A 373 -7.66 34.11 -5.16
C ALA A 373 -7.15 33.35 -6.39
N ASP A 374 -6.26 33.95 -7.17
CA ASP A 374 -5.62 33.32 -8.33
C ASP A 374 -4.86 32.06 -7.92
N LYS A 375 -3.99 32.15 -6.91
CA LYS A 375 -3.22 30.99 -6.40
C LYS A 375 -4.11 29.89 -5.81
N SER A 376 -5.33 30.19 -5.38
CA SER A 376 -6.27 29.22 -4.83
C SER A 376 -6.84 28.29 -5.92
N GLY A 377 -6.81 28.72 -7.19
CA GLY A 377 -7.42 28.03 -8.30
C GLY A 377 -8.95 28.03 -8.27
N ALA A 378 -9.56 28.96 -7.51
CA ALA A 378 -11.02 29.09 -7.48
C ALA A 378 -11.57 29.39 -8.87
N LYS A 379 -12.70 28.78 -9.23
CA LYS A 379 -13.37 29.01 -10.52
C LYS A 379 -13.91 30.44 -10.62
N ILE A 380 -14.32 31.01 -9.49
CA ILE A 380 -14.91 32.33 -9.39
C ILE A 380 -14.30 33.10 -8.21
N ALA A 381 -13.86 34.34 -8.44
CA ALA A 381 -13.54 35.29 -7.38
C ALA A 381 -14.71 36.29 -7.22
N LEU A 382 -15.34 36.32 -6.04
CA LEU A 382 -16.40 37.26 -5.71
C LEU A 382 -15.85 38.41 -4.87
N LEU A 383 -16.10 39.64 -5.31
CA LEU A 383 -15.70 40.83 -4.58
C LEU A 383 -16.91 41.32 -3.75
N CYS A 384 -16.71 41.40 -2.44
CA CYS A 384 -17.67 42.04 -1.54
C CYS A 384 -17.34 43.53 -1.45
N LEU A 385 -18.20 44.35 -2.06
CA LEU A 385 -18.11 45.81 -2.02
C LEU A 385 -19.24 46.37 -1.14
N LEU A 386 -18.96 47.41 -0.34
CA LEU A 386 -19.99 48.17 0.27
C LEU A 386 -20.66 49.02 -0.79
N TYR A 387 -21.97 48.85 -0.98
CA TYR A 387 -22.77 49.78 -1.76
C TYR A 387 -23.00 50.99 -0.89
N THR A 388 -22.27 52.10 -1.13
CA THR A 388 -22.67 53.41 -0.56
C THR A 388 -23.72 53.95 -1.48
N SER A 389 -24.94 54.12 -0.98
CA SER A 389 -26.09 54.70 -1.69
C SER A 389 -25.90 56.17 -2.13
N ASP A 390 -24.74 56.76 -1.85
CA ASP A 390 -24.47 58.18 -2.10
C ASP A 390 -23.86 58.49 -3.47
N ALA A 391 -23.62 57.49 -4.33
CA ALA A 391 -23.05 57.73 -5.66
C ALA A 391 -24.10 57.93 -6.77
N ALA A 392 -25.38 57.86 -6.46
CA ALA A 392 -26.47 57.99 -7.45
C ALA A 392 -27.10 59.39 -7.55
N ASP A 393 -26.79 60.31 -6.65
CA ASP A 393 -27.44 61.62 -6.61
C ASP A 393 -26.59 62.82 -7.10
N GLU A 394 -25.34 62.64 -7.51
CA GLU A 394 -24.47 63.73 -8.01
C GLU A 394 -24.35 63.78 -9.56
N GLY A 395 -25.27 63.22 -10.29
CA GLY A 395 -25.19 63.12 -11.76
C GLY A 395 -26.32 63.78 -12.58
N LEU A 396 -27.09 64.66 -12.00
CA LEU A 396 -28.11 65.50 -12.78
C LEU A 396 -28.10 66.92 -12.26
N GLY A 397 -27.15 67.70 -12.74
CA GLY A 397 -27.15 69.14 -12.68
C GLY A 397 -26.51 69.68 -13.96
#